data_e8144ce6f55da8d6bbd66d27539cbcba
#
_entry.id   e8144ce6f55da8d6bbd66d27539cbcba
#
_cell.length_a   1.000
_cell.length_b   1.000
_cell.length_c   1.000
_cell.angle_alpha   90.00
_cell.angle_beta   90.00
_cell.angle_gamma   90.00
#
_symmetry.space_group_name_H-M   'P 1'
#
loop_
_entity.id
_entity.type
_entity.pdbx_description
1 polymer ?
#
loop_
_entity_poly.entity_id
_entity_poly.type
_entity_poly.pdbx_seq_one_letter_code
_entity_poly.pdbx_strand_id
1 'polypeptide(L)'
;MRRILETVIRHGARAAEPGEFTRRAFLNGRIDLSQAEAVMGLIQAKNQYALESSVSQLKGSVSRKVGELRQVILYQLAYIESALDDPEHISLDGYGQKLMEVLEPVIRQVEKLVASADQGRLVSEGIRTVILDSVLM
;
A
#
# COMPACT_ATOMS: atom_id res chain seq x y z
N MET A 1 20.15 -28.92 -5.82
CA MET A 1 19.38 -27.88 -6.52
C MET A 1 19.79 -27.67 -7.98
N ARG A 2 21.07 -27.53 -8.33
CA ARG A 2 21.54 -27.28 -9.71
C ARG A 2 21.03 -28.30 -10.74
N ARG A 3 21.07 -29.61 -10.43
CA ARG A 3 20.60 -30.67 -11.32
C ARG A 3 19.09 -30.62 -11.63
N ILE A 4 18.27 -30.21 -10.64
CA ILE A 4 16.82 -30.09 -10.82
C ILE A 4 16.52 -28.95 -11.81
N LEU A 5 17.18 -27.79 -11.63
CA LEU A 5 17.02 -26.65 -12.52
C LEU A 5 17.45 -26.99 -13.96
N GLU A 6 18.60 -27.63 -14.14
CA GLU A 6 19.09 -28.08 -15.44
C GLU A 6 18.11 -29.05 -16.13
N THR A 7 17.53 -29.96 -15.37
CA THR A 7 16.53 -30.93 -15.90
C THR A 7 15.27 -30.20 -16.36
N VAL A 8 14.76 -29.26 -15.56
CA VAL A 8 13.55 -28.51 -15.90
C VAL A 8 13.76 -27.64 -17.13
N ILE A 9 14.92 -27.00 -17.26
CA ILE A 9 15.27 -26.19 -18.45
C ILE A 9 15.37 -27.08 -19.70
N ARG A 10 15.97 -28.28 -19.62
CA ARG A 10 16.04 -29.23 -20.74
C ARG A 10 14.65 -29.68 -21.21
N HIS A 11 13.65 -29.65 -20.34
CA HIS A 11 12.25 -30.00 -20.68
C HIS A 11 11.40 -28.78 -21.11
N GLY A 12 12.06 -27.69 -21.53
CA GLY A 12 11.40 -26.54 -22.16
C GLY A 12 11.00 -25.40 -21.22
N ALA A 13 11.35 -25.47 -19.95
CA ALA A 13 11.18 -24.32 -19.07
C ALA A 13 12.29 -23.28 -19.36
N ARG A 14 11.96 -22.00 -19.18
CA ARG A 14 12.94 -20.91 -19.20
C ARG A 14 13.12 -20.34 -17.80
N ALA A 15 14.25 -19.71 -17.58
CA ALA A 15 14.45 -18.91 -16.38
C ALA A 15 13.49 -17.71 -16.37
N ALA A 16 12.88 -17.44 -15.22
CA ALA A 16 12.05 -16.27 -15.06
C ALA A 16 12.89 -15.00 -14.99
N GLU A 17 12.37 -13.91 -15.54
CA GLU A 17 12.94 -12.58 -15.39
C GLU A 17 12.78 -12.06 -13.96
N PRO A 18 13.63 -11.12 -13.51
CA PRO A 18 13.44 -10.46 -12.22
C PRO A 18 12.05 -9.87 -12.08
N GLY A 19 11.34 -10.23 -11.01
CA GLY A 19 9.98 -9.75 -10.75
C GLY A 19 8.85 -10.42 -11.55
N GLU A 20 9.15 -11.37 -12.43
CA GLU A 20 8.14 -12.01 -13.28
C GLU A 20 7.03 -12.70 -12.47
N PHE A 21 7.37 -13.40 -11.40
CA PHE A 21 6.38 -14.05 -10.53
C PHE A 21 5.47 -13.03 -9.84
N THR A 22 6.04 -11.94 -9.32
CA THR A 22 5.30 -10.85 -8.68
C THR A 22 4.36 -10.17 -9.68
N ARG A 23 4.87 -9.86 -10.89
CA ARG A 23 4.05 -9.28 -11.96
C ARG A 23 2.88 -10.17 -12.34
N ARG A 24 3.10 -11.47 -12.50
CA ARG A 24 2.04 -12.44 -12.81
C ARG A 24 1.02 -12.56 -11.67
N ALA A 25 1.48 -12.56 -10.43
CA ALA A 25 0.59 -12.60 -9.28
C ALA A 25 -0.31 -11.36 -9.22
N PHE A 26 0.25 -10.16 -9.49
CA PHE A 26 -0.52 -8.90 -9.57
C PHE A 26 -1.53 -8.93 -10.73
N LEU A 27 -1.12 -9.30 -11.95
CA LEU A 27 -2.01 -9.36 -13.11
C LEU A 27 -3.15 -10.39 -12.93
N ASN A 28 -2.91 -11.45 -12.16
CA ASN A 28 -3.92 -12.46 -11.83
C ASN A 28 -4.73 -12.10 -10.56
N GLY A 29 -4.61 -10.89 -10.03
CA GLY A 29 -5.36 -10.42 -8.85
C GLY A 29 -5.06 -11.17 -7.55
N ARG A 30 -3.91 -11.86 -7.46
CA ARG A 30 -3.50 -12.59 -6.24
C ARG A 30 -2.85 -11.71 -5.20
N ILE A 31 -2.26 -10.61 -5.64
CA ILE A 31 -1.67 -9.57 -4.81
C ILE A 31 -2.09 -8.21 -5.37
N ASP A 32 -2.17 -7.20 -4.53
CA ASP A 32 -2.37 -5.81 -4.95
C ASP A 32 -1.05 -5.09 -5.27
N LEU A 33 -1.15 -3.86 -5.78
CA LEU A 33 0.02 -3.08 -6.16
C LEU A 33 0.94 -2.81 -4.95
N SER A 34 0.36 -2.49 -3.78
CA SER A 34 1.15 -2.20 -2.57
C SER A 34 1.94 -3.42 -2.10
N GLN A 35 1.36 -4.61 -2.24
CA GLN A 35 2.03 -5.89 -1.96
C GLN A 35 3.12 -6.20 -2.99
N ALA A 36 2.88 -5.89 -4.26
CA ALA A 36 3.90 -6.06 -5.30
C ALA A 36 5.11 -5.14 -5.08
N GLU A 37 4.88 -3.89 -4.69
CA GLU A 37 5.93 -2.94 -4.31
C GLU A 37 6.68 -3.39 -3.05
N ALA A 38 5.96 -3.97 -2.08
CA ALA A 38 6.56 -4.49 -0.85
C ALA A 38 7.56 -5.63 -1.11
N VAL A 39 7.34 -6.47 -2.12
CA VAL A 39 8.32 -7.49 -2.54
C VAL A 39 9.62 -6.84 -3.00
N MET A 40 9.55 -5.75 -3.76
CA MET A 40 10.73 -5.00 -4.18
C MET A 40 11.42 -4.34 -2.99
N GLY A 41 10.64 -3.71 -2.10
CA GLY A 41 11.14 -3.12 -0.85
C GLY A 41 11.87 -4.14 0.03
N LEU A 42 11.34 -5.38 0.11
CA LEU A 42 11.96 -6.48 0.84
C LEU A 42 13.36 -6.85 0.29
N ILE A 43 13.48 -6.90 -1.04
CA ILE A 43 14.74 -7.23 -1.73
C ILE A 43 15.77 -6.11 -1.55
N GLN A 44 15.31 -4.85 -1.53
CA GLN A 44 16.17 -3.67 -1.45
C GLN A 44 16.43 -3.18 -0.03
N ALA A 45 15.81 -3.79 0.98
CA ALA A 45 15.93 -3.38 2.38
C ALA A 45 17.40 -3.36 2.83
N LYS A 46 17.86 -2.18 3.27
CA LYS A 46 19.23 -1.96 3.76
C LYS A 46 19.35 -2.03 5.27
N ASN A 47 18.25 -2.06 5.98
CA ASN A 47 18.20 -2.10 7.43
C ASN A 47 16.98 -2.88 7.92
N GLN A 48 16.99 -3.23 9.22
CA GLN A 48 15.94 -4.03 9.86
C GLN A 48 14.56 -3.35 9.78
N TYR A 49 14.49 -2.04 9.94
CA TYR A 49 13.23 -1.30 9.89
C TYR A 49 12.60 -1.31 8.49
N ALA A 50 13.40 -1.14 7.44
CA ALA A 50 12.94 -1.25 6.06
C ALA A 50 12.42 -2.65 5.76
N LEU A 51 13.09 -3.68 6.28
CA LEU A 51 12.66 -5.07 6.16
C LEU A 51 11.30 -5.29 6.82
N GLU A 52 11.14 -4.89 8.08
CA GLU A 52 9.90 -5.05 8.85
C GLU A 52 8.73 -4.28 8.22
N SER A 53 8.98 -3.07 7.74
CA SER A 53 8.00 -2.26 7.01
C SER A 53 7.52 -2.97 5.74
N SER A 54 8.44 -3.48 4.92
CA SER A 54 8.12 -4.22 3.69
C SER A 54 7.34 -5.50 4.00
N VAL A 55 7.71 -6.24 5.05
CA VAL A 55 6.96 -7.43 5.50
C VAL A 55 5.54 -7.06 5.94
N SER A 56 5.36 -5.98 6.68
CA SER A 56 4.03 -5.48 7.09
C SER A 56 3.16 -5.11 5.89
N GLN A 57 3.75 -4.41 4.93
CA GLN A 57 3.08 -4.02 3.68
C GLN A 57 2.70 -5.25 2.85
N LEU A 58 3.61 -6.23 2.73
CA LEU A 58 3.34 -7.49 2.03
C LEU A 58 2.18 -8.27 2.66
N LYS A 59 1.99 -8.18 3.98
CA LYS A 59 0.83 -8.73 4.69
C LYS A 59 -0.48 -7.96 4.44
N GLY A 60 -0.47 -6.95 3.58
CA GLY A 60 -1.64 -6.17 3.18
C GLY A 60 -2.11 -5.16 4.22
N SER A 61 -1.23 -4.65 5.08
CA SER A 61 -1.59 -3.68 6.12
C SER A 61 -2.16 -2.39 5.52
N VAL A 62 -1.57 -1.88 4.44
CA VAL A 62 -2.03 -0.67 3.73
C VAL A 62 -3.35 -0.94 3.03
N SER A 63 -3.43 -2.02 2.26
CA SER A 63 -4.63 -2.40 1.51
C SER A 63 -5.85 -2.57 2.41
N ARG A 64 -5.68 -3.24 3.55
CA ARG A 64 -6.74 -3.40 4.55
C ARG A 64 -7.20 -2.04 5.09
N LYS A 65 -6.26 -1.15 5.44
CA LYS A 65 -6.61 0.18 5.98
C LYS A 65 -7.35 1.03 4.96
N VAL A 66 -6.89 1.04 3.72
CA VAL A 66 -7.58 1.73 2.61
C VAL A 66 -8.96 1.12 2.37
N GLY A 67 -9.09 -0.20 2.44
CA GLY A 67 -10.36 -0.91 2.33
C GLY A 67 -11.38 -0.51 3.42
N GLU A 68 -10.93 -0.39 4.67
CA GLU A 68 -11.76 0.09 5.78
C GLU A 68 -12.28 1.51 5.53
N LEU A 69 -11.39 2.44 5.13
CA LEU A 69 -11.77 3.82 4.83
C LEU A 69 -12.73 3.92 3.63
N ARG A 70 -12.46 3.13 2.59
CA ARG A 70 -13.33 3.03 1.41
C ARG A 70 -14.72 2.55 1.79
N GLN A 71 -14.84 1.57 2.68
CA GLN A 71 -16.13 1.04 3.11
C GLN A 71 -16.98 2.10 3.83
N VAL A 72 -16.35 2.95 4.65
CA VAL A 72 -17.03 4.08 5.29
C VAL A 72 -17.63 5.02 4.24
N ILE A 73 -16.86 5.38 3.21
CA ILE A 73 -17.32 6.29 2.14
C ILE A 73 -18.44 5.64 1.32
N LEU A 74 -18.31 4.36 0.98
CA LEU A 74 -19.33 3.64 0.22
C LEU A 74 -20.67 3.55 0.97
N TYR A 75 -20.61 3.39 2.28
CA TYR A 75 -21.82 3.39 3.09
C TYR A 75 -22.57 4.74 3.03
N GLN A 76 -21.83 5.86 3.09
CA GLN A 76 -22.44 7.19 2.95
C GLN A 76 -23.00 7.41 1.54
N LEU A 77 -22.30 6.95 0.52
CA LEU A 77 -22.76 7.04 -0.86
C LEU A 77 -24.06 6.24 -1.06
N ALA A 78 -24.10 5.00 -0.60
CA ALA A 78 -25.30 4.17 -0.67
C ALA A 78 -26.50 4.78 0.07
N TYR A 79 -26.26 5.44 1.21
CA TYR A 79 -27.32 6.14 1.91
C TYR A 79 -27.88 7.31 1.09
N ILE A 80 -27.00 8.11 0.47
CA ILE A 80 -27.40 9.22 -0.38
C ILE A 80 -28.18 8.71 -1.60
N GLU A 81 -27.70 7.66 -2.25
CA GLU A 81 -28.39 7.04 -3.40
C GLU A 81 -29.78 6.54 -2.99
N SER A 82 -29.90 5.85 -1.84
CA SER A 82 -31.19 5.39 -1.34
C SER A 82 -32.17 6.53 -1.04
N ALA A 83 -31.66 7.65 -0.52
CA ALA A 83 -32.49 8.83 -0.25
C ALA A 83 -32.95 9.56 -1.52
N LEU A 84 -32.16 9.48 -2.60
CA LEU A 84 -32.55 10.03 -3.90
C LEU A 84 -33.59 9.15 -4.60
N ASP A 85 -33.48 7.83 -4.42
CA ASP A 85 -34.43 6.87 -4.99
C ASP A 85 -35.77 6.86 -4.27
N ASP A 86 -35.79 7.08 -2.95
CA ASP A 86 -37.00 7.05 -2.10
C ASP A 86 -37.05 8.26 -1.14
N PRO A 87 -37.26 9.47 -1.68
CA PRO A 87 -37.24 10.72 -0.91
C PRO A 87 -38.44 10.88 0.03
N GLU A 88 -39.51 10.06 -0.13
CA GLU A 88 -40.64 10.08 0.75
C GLU A 88 -40.39 9.40 2.12
N HIS A 89 -39.44 8.42 2.15
CA HIS A 89 -39.12 7.65 3.33
C HIS A 89 -37.73 7.95 3.92
N ILE A 90 -36.79 8.48 3.11
CA ILE A 90 -35.42 8.76 3.53
C ILE A 90 -35.10 10.23 3.29
N SER A 91 -34.98 11.00 4.38
CA SER A 91 -34.64 12.44 4.27
C SER A 91 -33.13 12.66 4.37
N LEU A 92 -32.64 13.59 3.54
CA LEU A 92 -31.29 14.15 3.61
C LEU A 92 -31.19 15.42 4.46
N ASP A 93 -32.26 15.83 5.15
CA ASP A 93 -32.26 17.02 5.99
C ASP A 93 -31.22 16.90 7.11
N GLY A 94 -30.31 17.87 7.18
CA GLY A 94 -29.20 17.88 8.14
C GLY A 94 -28.12 16.82 7.88
N TYR A 95 -28.26 16.00 6.83
CA TYR A 95 -27.28 14.95 6.53
C TYR A 95 -25.90 15.48 6.22
N GLY A 96 -25.80 16.67 5.63
CA GLY A 96 -24.51 17.31 5.35
C GLY A 96 -23.63 17.44 6.58
N GLN A 97 -24.21 17.80 7.75
CA GLN A 97 -23.49 17.88 9.01
C GLN A 97 -22.97 16.51 9.46
N LYS A 98 -23.83 15.48 9.42
CA LYS A 98 -23.46 14.10 9.76
C LYS A 98 -22.38 13.56 8.83
N LEU A 99 -22.46 13.87 7.54
CA LEU A 99 -21.47 13.47 6.55
C LEU A 99 -20.09 14.08 6.87
N MET A 100 -20.05 15.37 7.25
CA MET A 100 -18.80 16.01 7.67
C MET A 100 -18.19 15.33 8.90
N GLU A 101 -19.00 15.03 9.91
CA GLU A 101 -18.56 14.32 11.12
C GLU A 101 -17.97 12.94 10.82
N VAL A 102 -18.50 12.24 9.82
CA VAL A 102 -17.98 10.93 9.37
C VAL A 102 -16.73 11.07 8.50
N LEU A 103 -16.67 12.06 7.62
CA LEU A 103 -15.55 12.22 6.68
C LEU A 103 -14.29 12.84 7.33
N GLU A 104 -14.43 13.71 8.31
CA GLU A 104 -13.28 14.28 9.01
C GLU A 104 -12.31 13.22 9.59
N PRO A 105 -12.77 12.17 10.32
CA PRO A 105 -11.87 11.10 10.76
C PRO A 105 -11.22 10.34 9.61
N VAL A 106 -11.94 10.15 8.48
CA VAL A 106 -11.42 9.50 7.28
C VAL A 106 -10.26 10.31 6.70
N ILE A 107 -10.47 11.63 6.52
CA ILE A 107 -9.44 12.55 6.03
C ILE A 107 -8.19 12.49 6.92
N ARG A 108 -8.37 12.65 8.25
CA ARG A 108 -7.26 12.57 9.22
C ARG A 108 -6.49 11.24 9.15
N GLN A 109 -7.17 10.12 8.87
CA GLN A 109 -6.50 8.84 8.72
C GLN A 109 -5.74 8.73 7.41
N VAL A 110 -6.26 9.27 6.31
CA VAL A 110 -5.55 9.35 5.02
C VAL A 110 -4.30 10.24 5.16
N GLU A 111 -4.43 11.41 5.78
CA GLU A 111 -3.28 12.30 6.04
C GLU A 111 -2.18 11.61 6.85
N LYS A 112 -2.54 10.83 7.88
CA LYS A 112 -1.57 10.03 8.65
C LYS A 112 -0.88 8.97 7.80
N LEU A 113 -1.60 8.32 6.88
CA LEU A 113 -1.01 7.36 5.96
C LEU A 113 -0.01 8.03 5.01
N VAL A 114 -0.36 9.19 4.46
CA VAL A 114 0.53 9.98 3.59
C VAL A 114 1.78 10.42 4.37
N ALA A 115 1.62 11.00 5.56
CA ALA A 115 2.75 11.43 6.38
C ALA A 115 3.68 10.26 6.78
N SER A 116 3.10 9.08 7.03
CA SER A 116 3.90 7.88 7.35
C SER A 116 4.71 7.37 6.17
N ALA A 117 4.24 7.58 4.94
CA ALA A 117 4.97 7.19 3.73
C ALA A 117 6.27 8.01 3.57
N ASP A 118 6.24 9.31 3.82
CA ASP A 118 7.42 10.17 3.76
C ASP A 118 8.47 9.78 4.82
N GLN A 119 8.02 9.48 6.03
CA GLN A 119 8.92 8.98 7.10
C GLN A 119 9.52 7.62 6.74
N GLY A 120 8.71 6.72 6.21
CA GLY A 120 9.15 5.39 5.76
C GLY A 120 10.22 5.47 4.67
N ARG A 121 10.10 6.43 3.76
CA ARG A 121 11.08 6.69 2.71
C ARG A 121 12.43 7.12 3.27
N LEU A 122 12.46 8.05 4.23
CA LEU A 122 13.69 8.48 4.90
C LEU A 122 14.39 7.30 5.60
N VAL A 123 13.64 6.43 6.26
CA VAL A 123 14.17 5.25 6.94
C VAL A 123 14.71 4.22 5.95
N SER A 124 14.05 4.04 4.81
CA SER A 124 14.44 3.07 3.77
C SER A 124 15.65 3.53 2.96
N GLU A 125 15.65 4.80 2.50
CA GLU A 125 16.70 5.36 1.64
C GLU A 125 17.92 5.84 2.44
N GLY A 126 17.72 6.22 3.71
CA GLY A 126 18.72 6.85 4.55
C GLY A 126 18.93 8.33 4.22
N ILE A 127 19.77 8.98 5.00
CA ILE A 127 20.13 10.40 4.82
C ILE A 127 21.55 10.46 4.25
N ARG A 128 21.72 11.14 3.13
CA ARG A 128 23.05 11.43 2.59
C ARG A 128 23.74 12.47 3.46
N THR A 129 24.76 12.05 4.21
CA THR A 129 25.52 12.93 5.11
C THR A 129 26.92 13.13 4.53
N VAL A 130 27.36 14.36 4.43
CA VAL A 130 28.74 14.74 4.10
C VAL A 130 29.41 15.30 5.36
N ILE A 131 30.50 14.69 5.77
CA ILE A 131 31.33 15.18 6.87
C ILE A 131 32.44 15.99 6.24
N LEU A 132 32.46 17.30 6.49
CA LEU A 132 33.54 18.20 6.10
C LEU A 132 34.46 18.36 7.31
N ASP A 133 35.69 17.85 7.21
CA ASP A 133 36.74 18.11 8.18
C ASP A 133 37.49 19.38 7.73
N SER A 134 37.37 20.45 8.50
CA SER A 134 38.18 21.67 8.30
C SER A 134 39.50 21.45 9.01
N VAL A 135 40.50 21.03 8.26
CA VAL A 135 41.89 21.11 8.75
C VAL A 135 42.21 22.61 8.90
N LEU A 136 42.13 23.10 10.13
CA LEU A 136 42.69 24.40 10.51
C LEU A 136 44.21 24.31 10.38
N MET A 137 44.75 24.96 9.33
CA MET A 137 46.16 25.31 9.27
C MET A 137 46.44 26.44 10.22
#